data_64d6d5a46734286e1401adcd07ce9713
#
_entry.id   64d6d5a46734286e1401adcd07ce9713
#
_cell.length_a   1.000
_cell.length_b   1.000
_cell.length_c   1.000
_cell.angle_alpha   90.00
_cell.angle_beta   90.00
_cell.angle_gamma   90.00
#
_symmetry.space_group_name_H-M   'P 1'
#
loop_
_entity.id
_entity.type
_entity.pdbx_description
1 polymer ?
#
loop_
_entity_poly.entity_id
_entity_poly.type
_entity_poly.pdbx_seq_one_letter_code
_entity_poly.pdbx_strand_id
1 'polypeptide(L)'
;MLTITTPTLEFKNRGLTRTQLQQVLDYIHTHLDRDLSLTELAEVINISPTYFASAFKQAIDISPHQYVIQQRVEQAKLMLKKTDLAIADIALQVGFSSQSHLTQQFKRFTSMTPKQVR
;
A
#
# COMPACT_ATOMS: atom_id res chain seq x y z
N MET A 1 2.14 -26.67 -21.93
CA MET A 1 1.90 -26.20 -22.17
C MET A 1 1.51 -25.46 -22.04
N LEU A 2 1.60 -25.62 -21.63
CA LEU A 2 1.37 -25.05 -21.60
C LEU A 2 0.97 -24.27 -21.35
N THR A 3 1.07 -24.48 -21.04
CA THR A 3 0.89 -23.84 -20.92
C THR A 3 0.65 -22.98 -20.69
N ILE A 4 0.68 -23.31 -20.45
CA ILE A 4 0.61 -22.61 -20.33
C ILE A 4 0.40 -21.71 -20.06
N THR A 5 0.48 -21.94 -19.79
CA THR A 5 0.46 -21.19 -19.69
C THR A 5 0.41 -20.25 -19.37
N THR A 6 0.54 -20.43 -19.05
CA THR A 6 0.69 -19.71 -18.85
C THR A 6 0.80 -18.86 -18.63
N PRO A 7 0.88 -19.02 -18.56
CA PRO A 7 1.23 -18.33 -18.33
C PRO A 7 1.38 -17.37 -18.08
N THR A 8 1.51 -17.55 -18.05
CA THR A 8 1.80 -16.77 -17.98
C THR A 8 1.89 -15.89 -17.41
N LEU A 9 1.80 -15.98 -17.07
CA LEU A 9 2.05 -15.32 -16.56
C LEU A 9 2.54 -15.17 -15.87
N GLU A 10 2.79 -15.83 -15.76
CA GLU A 10 3.35 -15.96 -15.24
C GLU A 10 4.23 -15.57 -15.01
N PHE A 11 4.53 -15.59 -15.33
CA PHE A 11 5.33 -15.21 -15.13
C PHE A 11 6.03 -14.24 -15.11
N LYS A 12 5.74 -14.15 -15.53
CA LYS A 12 6.26 -12.96 -15.40
C LYS A 12 6.42 -12.48 -14.04
N ASN A 13 5.62 -12.81 -13.21
CA ASN A 13 5.74 -12.52 -11.85
C ASN A 13 6.58 -13.52 -11.19
N ARG A 14 7.79 -13.65 -11.56
CA ARG A 14 8.59 -14.62 -11.03
C ARG A 14 8.74 -14.57 -9.60
N GLY A 15 8.65 -13.51 -8.94
CA GLY A 15 8.93 -13.40 -7.53
C GLY A 15 7.77 -13.82 -6.65
N LEU A 16 6.58 -13.29 -6.89
CA LEU A 16 5.41 -13.54 -6.04
C LEU A 16 4.33 -14.27 -6.81
N THR A 17 3.76 -15.30 -6.17
CA THR A 17 2.57 -15.93 -6.72
C THR A 17 1.38 -15.00 -6.49
N ARG A 18 0.30 -15.25 -7.18
CA ARG A 18 -0.93 -14.48 -6.99
C ARG A 18 -1.40 -14.57 -5.54
N THR A 19 -1.36 -15.77 -4.97
CA THR A 19 -1.77 -15.99 -3.58
C THR A 19 -0.87 -15.22 -2.61
N GLN A 20 0.44 -15.27 -2.81
CA GLN A 20 1.37 -14.54 -1.96
C GLN A 20 1.13 -13.03 -2.04
N LEU A 21 0.93 -12.51 -3.23
CA LEU A 21 0.66 -11.09 -3.41
C LEU A 21 -0.62 -10.70 -2.69
N GLN A 22 -1.68 -11.48 -2.86
CA GLN A 22 -2.96 -11.20 -2.21
C GLN A 22 -2.83 -11.21 -0.69
N GLN A 23 -2.07 -12.15 -0.13
CA GLN A 23 -1.83 -12.21 1.31
C GLN A 23 -1.16 -10.94 1.82
N VAL A 24 -0.17 -10.44 1.09
CA VAL A 24 0.53 -9.21 1.49
C VAL A 24 -0.39 -8.00 1.37
N LEU A 25 -1.14 -7.89 0.29
CA LEU A 25 -2.06 -6.76 0.10
C LEU A 25 -3.13 -6.74 1.19
N ASP A 26 -3.70 -7.89 1.51
CA ASP A 26 -4.69 -8.00 2.57
C ASP A 26 -4.10 -7.60 3.93
N TYR A 27 -2.88 -8.04 4.20
CA TYR A 27 -2.19 -7.69 5.44
C TYR A 27 -1.98 -6.18 5.54
N ILE A 28 -1.54 -5.55 4.45
CA ILE A 28 -1.34 -4.11 4.41
C ILE A 28 -2.65 -3.38 4.69
N HIS A 29 -3.73 -3.77 4.02
CA HIS A 29 -5.02 -3.10 4.19
C HIS A 29 -5.57 -3.25 5.61
N THR A 30 -5.30 -4.37 6.24
CA THR A 30 -5.76 -4.61 7.61
C THR A 30 -5.00 -3.78 8.65
N HIS A 31 -3.74 -3.42 8.34
CA HIS A 31 -2.85 -2.78 9.31
C HIS A 31 -2.36 -1.40 8.88
N LEU A 32 -3.13 -0.68 8.06
CA LEU A 32 -2.72 0.65 7.60
C LEU A 32 -2.52 1.66 8.72
N ASP A 33 -3.19 1.46 9.84
CA ASP A 33 -3.17 2.39 10.96
C ASP A 33 -1.92 2.33 11.83
N ARG A 34 -0.96 1.47 11.49
CA ARG A 34 0.28 1.37 12.25
C ARG A 34 1.46 1.20 11.31
N ASP A 35 2.67 1.26 11.87
CA ASP A 35 3.88 1.06 11.08
C ASP A 35 3.91 -0.33 10.48
N LEU A 36 4.32 -0.39 9.24
CA LEU A 36 4.49 -1.64 8.51
C LEU A 36 5.90 -1.67 7.94
N SER A 37 6.78 -2.46 8.57
CA SER A 37 8.17 -2.55 8.12
C SER A 37 8.27 -3.52 6.93
N LEU A 38 9.30 -3.34 6.15
CA LEU A 38 9.58 -4.24 5.03
C LEU A 38 9.78 -5.68 5.52
N THR A 39 10.48 -5.83 6.65
CA THR A 39 10.70 -7.13 7.26
C THR A 39 9.40 -7.80 7.64
N GLU A 40 8.49 -7.06 8.25
CA GLU A 40 7.19 -7.57 8.64
C GLU A 40 6.39 -8.07 7.43
N LEU A 41 6.37 -7.29 6.37
CA LEU A 41 5.63 -7.66 5.16
C LEU A 41 6.22 -8.90 4.50
N ALA A 42 7.55 -8.99 4.47
CA ALA A 42 8.22 -10.15 3.88
C ALA A 42 7.93 -11.41 4.69
N GLU A 43 7.81 -11.28 6.01
CA GLU A 43 7.49 -12.40 6.88
C GLU A 43 6.10 -12.98 6.64
N VAL A 44 5.17 -12.17 6.16
CA VAL A 44 3.82 -12.66 5.86
C VAL A 44 3.86 -13.84 4.89
N ILE A 45 4.79 -13.79 3.95
CA ILE A 45 4.94 -14.85 2.95
C ILE A 45 6.28 -15.58 3.07
N ASN A 46 6.98 -15.35 4.19
CA ASN A 46 8.18 -16.11 4.56
C ASN A 46 9.32 -16.05 3.54
N ILE A 47 9.63 -14.86 3.06
CA ILE A 47 10.77 -14.63 2.17
C ILE A 47 11.63 -13.50 2.72
N SER A 48 12.84 -13.32 2.16
CA SER A 48 13.73 -12.28 2.65
C SER A 48 13.21 -10.89 2.28
N PRO A 49 13.48 -9.88 3.12
CA PRO A 49 13.03 -8.51 2.83
C PRO A 49 13.56 -7.97 1.50
N THR A 50 14.81 -8.24 1.18
CA THR A 50 15.41 -7.75 -0.06
C THR A 50 14.73 -8.34 -1.29
N TYR A 51 14.51 -9.66 -1.26
CA TYR A 51 13.83 -10.33 -2.36
C TYR A 51 12.38 -9.85 -2.46
N PHE A 52 11.71 -9.70 -1.30
CA PHE A 52 10.34 -9.22 -1.25
C PHE A 52 10.20 -7.85 -1.91
N ALA A 53 11.06 -6.90 -1.56
CA ALA A 53 10.98 -5.53 -2.09
C ALA A 53 11.05 -5.53 -3.61
N SER A 54 11.99 -6.29 -4.16
CA SER A 54 12.17 -6.37 -5.61
C SER A 54 10.98 -7.04 -6.29
N ALA A 55 10.54 -8.17 -5.74
CA ALA A 55 9.44 -8.94 -6.32
C ALA A 55 8.12 -8.17 -6.25
N PHE A 56 7.89 -7.46 -5.14
CA PHE A 56 6.68 -6.64 -4.99
C PHE A 56 6.66 -5.53 -6.04
N LYS A 57 7.78 -4.83 -6.21
CA LYS A 57 7.86 -3.75 -7.17
C LYS A 57 7.65 -4.26 -8.60
N GLN A 58 8.15 -5.45 -8.92
CA GLN A 58 7.90 -6.04 -10.23
C GLN A 58 6.41 -6.32 -10.44
N ALA A 59 5.72 -6.75 -9.40
CA ALA A 59 4.30 -7.11 -9.50
C ALA A 59 3.38 -5.89 -9.51
N ILE A 60 3.71 -4.85 -8.75
CA ILE A 60 2.81 -3.72 -8.48
C ILE A 60 3.29 -2.42 -9.13
N ASP A 61 4.54 -2.37 -9.59
CA ASP A 61 5.19 -1.21 -10.22
C ASP A 61 5.63 -0.11 -9.26
N ILE A 62 5.30 -0.22 -7.99
CA ILE A 62 5.79 0.71 -6.97
C ILE A 62 6.32 -0.09 -5.79
N SER A 63 7.16 0.54 -4.96
CA SER A 63 7.73 -0.14 -3.81
C SER A 63 6.65 -0.45 -2.76
N PRO A 64 6.91 -1.42 -1.86
CA PRO A 64 5.97 -1.70 -0.78
C PRO A 64 5.65 -0.46 0.06
N HIS A 65 6.68 0.35 0.38
CA HIS A 65 6.48 1.56 1.17
C HIS A 65 5.56 2.56 0.47
N GLN A 66 5.79 2.78 -0.82
CA GLN A 66 4.96 3.70 -1.60
C GLN A 66 3.53 3.18 -1.72
N TYR A 67 3.37 1.88 -1.84
CA TYR A 67 2.04 1.28 -1.89
C TYR A 67 1.28 1.52 -0.59
N VAL A 68 1.94 1.32 0.56
CA VAL A 68 1.31 1.57 1.87
C VAL A 68 0.85 3.02 1.96
N ILE A 69 1.72 3.96 1.58
CA ILE A 69 1.37 5.39 1.64
C ILE A 69 0.20 5.70 0.71
N GLN A 70 0.20 5.14 -0.49
CA GLN A 70 -0.89 5.34 -1.44
C GLN A 70 -2.22 4.84 -0.87
N GLN A 71 -2.21 3.69 -0.22
CA GLN A 71 -3.41 3.13 0.39
C GLN A 71 -3.90 3.96 1.57
N ARG A 72 -2.98 4.53 2.35
CA ARG A 72 -3.34 5.45 3.43
C ARG A 72 -4.01 6.71 2.87
N VAL A 73 -3.49 7.24 1.76
CA VAL A 73 -4.09 8.40 1.11
C VAL A 73 -5.50 8.07 0.61
N GLU A 74 -5.71 6.89 0.02
CA GLU A 74 -7.02 6.49 -0.45
C GLU A 74 -8.02 6.36 0.71
N GLN A 75 -7.57 5.81 1.82
CA GLN A 75 -8.41 5.68 3.00
C GLN A 75 -8.77 7.06 3.57
N ALA A 76 -7.78 7.96 3.61
CA ALA A 76 -8.02 9.33 4.07
C ALA A 76 -9.05 10.03 3.19
N LYS A 77 -8.97 9.82 1.89
CA LYS A 77 -9.90 10.41 0.94
C LYS A 77 -11.34 9.97 1.21
N LEU A 78 -11.53 8.69 1.49
CA LEU A 78 -12.84 8.19 1.87
C LEU A 78 -13.35 8.82 3.15
N MET A 79 -12.49 8.93 4.17
CA MET A 79 -12.88 9.51 5.45
C MET A 79 -13.20 11.00 5.34
N LEU A 80 -12.46 11.72 4.50
CA LEU A 80 -12.75 13.13 4.25
C LEU A 80 -14.15 13.33 3.68
N LYS A 81 -14.59 12.42 2.85
CA LYS A 81 -15.90 12.51 2.21
C LYS A 81 -17.03 11.99 3.07
N LYS A 82 -16.74 11.01 3.93
CA LYS A 82 -17.78 10.31 4.67
C LYS A 82 -17.92 10.72 6.13
N THR A 83 -16.99 11.49 6.65
CA THR A 83 -17.02 11.89 8.06
C THR A 83 -16.76 13.38 8.21
N ASP A 84 -17.03 13.89 9.42
CA ASP A 84 -16.73 15.28 9.77
C ASP A 84 -15.50 15.36 10.68
N LEU A 85 -14.72 14.30 10.75
CA LEU A 85 -13.54 14.26 11.60
C LEU A 85 -12.54 15.33 11.15
N ALA A 86 -11.80 15.89 12.10
CA ALA A 86 -10.73 16.82 11.78
C ALA A 86 -9.69 16.14 10.93
N ILE A 87 -9.08 16.88 10.01
CA ILE A 87 -8.06 16.33 9.13
C ILE A 87 -6.89 15.75 9.94
N ALA A 88 -6.54 16.40 11.07
CA ALA A 88 -5.48 15.88 11.94
C ALA A 88 -5.84 14.50 12.50
N ASP A 89 -7.09 14.29 12.86
CA ASP A 89 -7.54 12.99 13.37
C ASP A 89 -7.54 11.93 12.29
N ILE A 90 -8.00 12.29 11.10
CA ILE A 90 -7.97 11.38 9.96
C ILE A 90 -6.53 10.94 9.68
N ALA A 91 -5.59 11.89 9.72
CA ALA A 91 -4.19 11.59 9.46
C ALA A 91 -3.68 10.48 10.39
N LEU A 92 -3.96 10.61 11.68
CA LEU A 92 -3.53 9.62 12.65
C LEU A 92 -4.24 8.28 12.47
N GLN A 93 -5.53 8.31 12.18
CA GLN A 93 -6.30 7.07 12.03
C GLN A 93 -5.87 6.24 10.82
N VAL A 94 -5.42 6.89 9.76
CA VAL A 94 -4.97 6.16 8.57
C VAL A 94 -3.49 5.82 8.60
N GLY A 95 -2.77 6.18 9.67
CA GLY A 95 -1.40 5.74 9.88
C GLY A 95 -0.31 6.77 9.62
N PHE A 96 -0.65 8.03 9.35
CA PHE A 96 0.36 9.09 9.24
C PHE A 96 0.73 9.62 10.61
N SER A 97 1.96 10.08 10.74
CA SER A 97 2.45 10.61 12.02
C SER A 97 1.91 12.00 12.32
N SER A 98 1.43 12.73 11.33
CA SER A 98 0.94 14.11 11.50
C SER A 98 0.06 14.51 10.33
N GLN A 99 -0.69 15.59 10.54
CA GLN A 99 -1.48 16.18 9.46
C GLN A 99 -0.60 16.68 8.32
N SER A 100 0.56 17.23 8.64
CA SER A 100 1.51 17.71 7.62
C SER A 100 1.97 16.57 6.72
N HIS A 101 2.25 15.42 7.30
CA HIS A 101 2.68 14.25 6.55
C HIS A 101 1.55 13.77 5.62
N LEU A 102 0.33 13.72 6.13
CA LEU A 102 -0.82 13.38 5.29
C LEU A 102 -0.96 14.37 4.14
N THR A 103 -0.92 15.67 4.43
CA THR A 103 -1.10 16.71 3.43
C THR A 103 -0.06 16.60 2.32
N GLN A 104 1.20 16.38 2.70
CA GLN A 104 2.29 16.25 1.76
C GLN A 104 2.08 15.06 0.83
N GLN A 105 1.76 13.89 1.38
CA GLN A 105 1.57 12.70 0.58
C GLN A 105 0.25 12.74 -0.22
N PHE A 106 -0.78 13.32 0.37
CA PHE A 106 -2.07 13.47 -0.30
C PHE A 106 -1.90 14.31 -1.57
N LYS A 107 -1.17 15.41 -1.45
CA LYS A 107 -0.92 16.29 -2.58
C LYS A 107 -0.07 15.61 -3.65
N ARG A 108 0.88 14.78 -3.21
CA ARG A 108 1.74 14.04 -4.13
C ARG A 108 0.94 13.06 -4.99
N PHE A 109 -0.01 12.34 -4.39
CA PHE A 109 -0.76 11.32 -5.09
C PHE A 109 -2.04 11.82 -5.77
N THR A 110 -2.61 12.92 -5.31
CA THR A 110 -3.89 13.42 -5.85
C THR A 110 -3.79 14.78 -6.50
N SER A 111 -2.67 15.47 -6.34
CA SER A 111 -2.46 16.87 -6.77
C SER A 111 -3.36 17.87 -6.03
N MET A 112 -4.02 17.43 -4.97
CA MET A 112 -4.92 18.25 -4.17
C MET A 112 -4.60 18.11 -2.71
N THR A 113 -5.02 19.11 -1.91
CA THR A 113 -4.88 18.99 -0.45
C THR A 113 -6.11 18.31 0.12
N PRO A 114 -6.02 17.74 1.33
CA PRO A 114 -7.19 17.15 1.99
C PRO A 114 -8.34 18.14 2.11
N LYS A 115 -8.02 19.39 2.39
CA LYS A 115 -9.04 20.43 2.54
C LYS A 115 -9.80 20.66 1.24
N GLN A 116 -9.10 20.60 0.11
CA GLN A 116 -9.73 20.80 -1.20
C GLN A 116 -10.68 19.66 -1.57
N VAL A 117 -10.38 18.45 -1.09
CA VAL A 117 -11.20 17.28 -1.39
C VAL A 117 -12.47 17.26 -0.51
N ARG A 118 -12.37 17.77 0.70
CA ARG A 118 -13.51 17.86 1.58
C ARG A 118 -14.44 18.98 1.11
#